data_ef54e2a927d352c3590121265c338daa
#
_entry.id   ef54e2a927d352c3590121265c338daa
#
_cell.length_a   1.000
_cell.length_b   1.000
_cell.length_c   1.000
_cell.angle_alpha   90.00
_cell.angle_beta   90.00
_cell.angle_gamma   90.00
#
_symmetry.space_group_name_H-M   'P 1'
#
loop_
_entity.id
_entity.type
_entity.pdbx_description
1 polymer ?
#
loop_
_entity_poly.entity_id
_entity_poly.type
_entity_poly.pdbx_seq_one_letter_code
_entity_poly.pdbx_strand_id
1 'polypeptide(L)'
;MLNIYVLEDELLQQSRIETIIYKVIKDENLKINKFDIFGRPSQLLAEITERGSHQLFFLDIEIKDEEKKGLELAYQIRKLDPNATIVFVTTHSEFMPLTFRYKVSALDFIDKALGDLHFYERVKSAIEYTLEKNGSTVAHDSFKFETSLSRVQVPFNKILYFETSPTVHKVIMHTVDERLEFYAGISEIEKTDNRLYRCHKSFVVNPENISKIDKENKLILFETGESCLVSKTKLKKLKERLDF
;
A
#
# COMPACT_ATOMS: atom_id res chain seq x y z
N MET A 1 8.48 4.46 -6.63
CA MET A 1 8.53 3.97 -8.02
C MET A 1 7.58 2.79 -8.12
N LEU A 2 6.92 2.58 -9.25
CA LEU A 2 5.86 1.59 -9.47
C LEU A 2 6.46 0.24 -9.86
N ASN A 3 5.90 -0.86 -9.32
CA ASN A 3 6.13 -2.22 -9.78
C ASN A 3 4.88 -2.70 -10.52
N ILE A 4 5.05 -3.22 -11.73
CA ILE A 4 3.97 -3.74 -12.56
C ILE A 4 4.21 -5.24 -12.78
N TYR A 5 3.19 -6.04 -12.49
CA TYR A 5 3.20 -7.48 -12.68
C TYR A 5 2.02 -7.88 -13.56
N VAL A 6 2.27 -8.74 -14.54
CA VAL A 6 1.24 -9.26 -15.43
C VAL A 6 1.19 -10.78 -15.30
N LEU A 7 -0.01 -11.34 -15.15
CA LEU A 7 -0.29 -12.76 -15.28
C LEU A 7 -1.08 -13.00 -16.55
N GLU A 8 -0.50 -13.71 -17.50
CA GLU A 8 -1.07 -14.04 -18.80
C GLU A 8 -0.33 -15.24 -19.35
N ASP A 9 -1.00 -16.29 -19.79
CA ASP A 9 -0.34 -17.49 -20.32
C ASP A 9 -0.32 -17.56 -21.86
N GLU A 10 -1.15 -16.77 -22.52
CA GLU A 10 -1.18 -16.68 -23.98
C GLU A 10 -0.12 -15.70 -24.51
N LEU A 11 0.87 -16.18 -25.25
CA LEU A 11 2.00 -15.38 -25.74
C LEU A 11 1.59 -14.15 -26.57
N LEU A 12 0.51 -14.26 -27.37
CA LEU A 12 0.02 -13.13 -28.16
C LEU A 12 -0.52 -12.02 -27.25
N GLN A 13 -1.26 -12.37 -26.20
CA GLN A 13 -1.79 -11.42 -25.24
C GLN A 13 -0.69 -10.85 -24.34
N GLN A 14 0.30 -11.65 -23.95
CA GLN A 14 1.51 -11.15 -23.28
C GLN A 14 2.19 -10.05 -24.11
N SER A 15 2.45 -10.32 -25.37
CA SER A 15 3.10 -9.36 -26.29
C SER A 15 2.27 -8.09 -26.48
N ARG A 16 0.94 -8.24 -26.55
CA ARG A 16 0.02 -7.11 -26.67
C ARG A 16 0.05 -6.20 -25.45
N ILE A 17 -0.14 -6.76 -24.26
CA ILE A 17 -0.15 -5.97 -23.01
C ILE A 17 1.22 -5.37 -22.73
N GLU A 18 2.28 -6.10 -23.03
CA GLU A 18 3.67 -5.63 -22.92
C GLU A 18 3.89 -4.38 -23.78
N THR A 19 3.53 -4.44 -25.05
CA THR A 19 3.65 -3.33 -26.00
C THR A 19 2.88 -2.11 -25.53
N ILE A 20 1.68 -2.32 -25.00
CA ILE A 20 0.81 -1.23 -24.52
C ILE A 20 1.38 -0.62 -23.25
N ILE A 21 1.84 -1.41 -22.29
CA ILE A 21 2.45 -0.89 -21.06
C ILE A 21 3.72 -0.08 -21.38
N TYR A 22 4.61 -0.60 -22.25
CA TYR A 22 5.79 0.16 -22.67
C TYR A 22 5.44 1.46 -23.38
N LYS A 23 4.37 1.45 -24.20
CA LYS A 23 3.88 2.66 -24.86
C LYS A 23 3.41 3.69 -23.83
N VAL A 24 2.61 3.29 -22.82
CA VAL A 24 2.17 4.19 -21.74
C VAL A 24 3.38 4.75 -20.96
N ILE A 25 4.33 3.90 -20.60
CA ILE A 25 5.56 4.32 -19.89
C ILE A 25 6.31 5.39 -20.68
N LYS A 26 6.43 5.21 -22.00
CA LYS A 26 7.12 6.14 -22.90
C LYS A 26 6.34 7.43 -23.09
N ASP A 27 5.04 7.35 -23.41
CA ASP A 27 4.19 8.50 -23.73
C ASP A 27 4.04 9.43 -22.51
N GLU A 28 3.94 8.87 -21.31
CA GLU A 28 3.80 9.61 -20.05
C GLU A 28 5.14 9.84 -19.32
N ASN A 29 6.27 9.46 -19.93
CA ASN A 29 7.62 9.61 -19.36
C ASN A 29 7.75 9.09 -17.93
N LEU A 30 7.19 7.88 -17.68
CA LEU A 30 7.09 7.30 -16.34
C LEU A 30 8.39 6.62 -15.92
N LYS A 31 8.70 6.69 -14.63
CA LYS A 31 9.80 5.92 -14.01
C LYS A 31 9.21 4.71 -13.29
N ILE A 32 9.44 3.54 -13.87
CA ILE A 32 9.03 2.24 -13.32
C ILE A 32 10.24 1.60 -12.62
N ASN A 33 10.00 0.93 -11.50
CA ASN A 33 11.04 0.17 -10.79
C ASN A 33 11.16 -1.24 -11.34
N LYS A 34 10.01 -1.89 -11.58
CA LYS A 34 9.94 -3.28 -12.05
C LYS A 34 8.77 -3.47 -12.99
N PHE A 35 8.96 -4.26 -14.06
CA PHE A 35 7.91 -4.72 -14.95
C PHE A 35 8.21 -6.15 -15.41
N ASP A 36 7.37 -7.09 -14.99
CA ASP A 36 7.52 -8.51 -15.30
C ASP A 36 6.20 -9.14 -15.73
N ILE A 37 6.29 -10.12 -16.64
CA ILE A 37 5.17 -10.91 -17.17
C ILE A 37 5.39 -12.38 -16.82
N PHE A 38 4.34 -13.02 -16.33
CA PHE A 38 4.34 -14.41 -15.89
C PHE A 38 3.25 -15.21 -16.58
N GLY A 39 3.57 -16.41 -17.02
CA GLY A 39 2.60 -17.35 -17.57
C GLY A 39 2.00 -18.29 -16.50
N ARG A 40 2.43 -18.20 -15.24
CA ARG A 40 1.95 -19.07 -14.15
C ARG A 40 1.80 -18.33 -12.84
N PRO A 41 0.69 -18.55 -12.09
CA PRO A 41 0.45 -17.95 -10.78
C PRO A 41 1.59 -18.17 -9.77
N SER A 42 2.17 -19.38 -9.75
CA SER A 42 3.24 -19.72 -8.82
C SER A 42 4.52 -18.90 -9.03
N GLN A 43 4.84 -18.57 -10.28
CA GLN A 43 6.00 -17.74 -10.62
C GLN A 43 5.78 -16.31 -10.14
N LEU A 44 4.59 -15.75 -10.39
CA LEU A 44 4.25 -14.40 -9.95
C LEU A 44 4.27 -14.30 -8.43
N LEU A 45 3.69 -15.27 -7.70
CA LEU A 45 3.70 -15.27 -6.23
C LEU A 45 5.11 -15.32 -5.63
N ALA A 46 6.01 -16.09 -6.25
CA ALA A 46 7.40 -16.19 -5.80
C ALA A 46 8.17 -14.86 -5.96
N GLU A 47 7.74 -14.02 -6.90
CA GLU A 47 8.41 -12.75 -7.21
C GLU A 47 7.91 -11.57 -6.37
N ILE A 48 6.79 -11.73 -5.65
CA ILE A 48 6.26 -10.68 -4.75
C ILE A 48 7.09 -10.64 -3.48
N THR A 49 8.11 -9.80 -3.46
CA THR A 49 8.99 -9.60 -2.30
C THR A 49 8.62 -8.34 -1.49
N GLU A 50 7.92 -7.40 -2.10
CA GLU A 50 7.51 -6.12 -1.52
C GLU A 50 6.00 -6.03 -1.41
N ARG A 51 5.50 -5.11 -0.57
CA ARG A 51 4.07 -4.83 -0.35
C ARG A 51 3.84 -3.33 -0.32
N GLY A 52 2.67 -2.89 -0.80
CA GLY A 52 2.28 -1.48 -0.72
C GLY A 52 1.54 -0.97 -1.96
N SER A 53 1.11 0.28 -1.88
CA SER A 53 0.34 0.95 -2.94
C SER A 53 1.08 1.11 -4.27
N HIS A 54 2.39 0.85 -4.29
CA HIS A 54 3.23 0.88 -5.50
C HIS A 54 3.19 -0.44 -6.29
N GLN A 55 2.39 -1.41 -5.87
CA GLN A 55 2.23 -2.70 -6.55
C GLN A 55 0.99 -2.67 -7.44
N LEU A 56 1.15 -2.88 -8.74
CA LEU A 56 0.08 -2.98 -9.72
C LEU A 56 0.12 -4.34 -10.41
N PHE A 57 -1.00 -5.04 -10.36
CA PHE A 57 -1.18 -6.37 -10.94
C PHE A 57 -2.24 -6.34 -12.03
N PHE A 58 -1.87 -6.74 -13.25
CA PHE A 58 -2.79 -7.08 -14.33
C PHE A 58 -2.91 -8.60 -14.39
N LEU A 59 -4.09 -9.12 -14.13
CA LEU A 59 -4.30 -10.57 -13.98
C LEU A 59 -5.34 -11.08 -14.95
N ASP A 60 -4.99 -12.09 -15.76
CA ASP A 60 -6.02 -12.88 -16.40
C ASP A 60 -6.72 -13.79 -15.39
N ILE A 61 -8.01 -14.05 -15.59
CA ILE A 61 -8.82 -14.91 -14.74
C ILE A 61 -8.61 -16.38 -15.10
N GLU A 62 -8.59 -16.69 -16.38
CA GLU A 62 -8.41 -18.05 -16.89
C GLU A 62 -6.96 -18.28 -17.28
N ILE A 63 -6.32 -19.30 -16.71
CA ILE A 63 -4.95 -19.66 -16.98
C ILE A 63 -4.88 -21.16 -17.31
N LYS A 64 -4.39 -21.51 -18.51
CA LYS A 64 -4.19 -22.90 -18.97
C LYS A 64 -5.40 -23.80 -18.76
N ASP A 65 -6.53 -23.40 -19.31
CA ASP A 65 -7.79 -24.14 -19.22
C ASP A 65 -8.28 -24.37 -17.75
N GLU A 66 -7.71 -23.67 -16.78
CA GLU A 66 -8.15 -23.69 -15.40
C GLU A 66 -8.94 -22.42 -15.06
N GLU A 67 -10.26 -22.57 -15.04
CA GLU A 67 -11.16 -21.48 -14.66
C GLU A 67 -10.81 -20.91 -13.28
N LYS A 68 -10.89 -19.59 -13.14
CA LYS A 68 -10.80 -18.85 -11.86
C LYS A 68 -9.43 -18.85 -11.16
N LYS A 69 -8.38 -19.41 -11.74
CA LYS A 69 -7.04 -19.35 -11.12
C LYS A 69 -6.55 -17.93 -10.89
N GLY A 70 -6.82 -17.01 -11.80
CA GLY A 70 -6.50 -15.60 -11.60
C GLY A 70 -7.26 -14.97 -10.45
N LEU A 71 -8.52 -15.36 -10.19
CA LEU A 71 -9.28 -14.91 -9.02
C LEU A 71 -8.70 -15.43 -7.70
N GLU A 72 -8.27 -16.69 -7.68
CA GLU A 72 -7.62 -17.29 -6.52
C GLU A 72 -6.28 -16.62 -6.21
N LEU A 73 -5.50 -16.34 -7.26
CA LEU A 73 -4.25 -15.57 -7.14
C LEU A 73 -4.51 -14.16 -6.61
N ALA A 74 -5.49 -13.46 -7.17
CA ALA A 74 -5.88 -12.12 -6.74
C ALA A 74 -6.27 -12.10 -5.25
N TYR A 75 -6.99 -13.11 -4.79
CA TYR A 75 -7.32 -13.28 -3.37
C TYR A 75 -6.07 -13.48 -2.50
N GLN A 76 -5.11 -14.30 -2.96
CA GLN A 76 -3.85 -14.50 -2.25
C GLN A 76 -3.03 -13.21 -2.20
N ILE A 77 -2.92 -12.48 -3.33
CA ILE A 77 -2.26 -11.17 -3.40
C ILE A 77 -2.91 -10.22 -2.40
N ARG A 78 -4.24 -10.11 -2.39
CA ARG A 78 -4.97 -9.22 -1.47
C ARG A 78 -4.73 -9.56 0.00
N LYS A 79 -4.60 -10.85 0.35
CA LYS A 79 -4.23 -11.27 1.71
C LYS A 79 -2.81 -10.90 2.08
N LEU A 80 -1.89 -10.98 1.12
CA LEU A 80 -0.48 -10.64 1.34
C LEU A 80 -0.29 -9.12 1.36
N ASP A 81 -0.98 -8.41 0.49
CA ASP A 81 -0.89 -6.95 0.32
C ASP A 81 -2.28 -6.31 0.18
N PRO A 82 -2.84 -5.80 1.29
CA PRO A 82 -4.11 -5.07 1.27
C PRO A 82 -4.10 -3.82 0.38
N ASN A 83 -2.92 -3.23 0.12
CA ASN A 83 -2.76 -1.97 -0.59
C ASN A 83 -2.47 -2.11 -2.09
N ALA A 84 -2.15 -3.32 -2.55
CA ALA A 84 -1.92 -3.59 -3.97
C ALA A 84 -3.08 -3.12 -4.85
N THR A 85 -2.78 -2.59 -6.02
CA THR A 85 -3.78 -2.34 -7.07
C THR A 85 -3.91 -3.59 -7.94
N ILE A 86 -5.13 -4.07 -8.11
CA ILE A 86 -5.43 -5.27 -8.92
C ILE A 86 -6.39 -4.87 -10.03
N VAL A 87 -6.05 -5.25 -11.26
CA VAL A 87 -6.85 -5.08 -12.47
C VAL A 87 -6.98 -6.45 -13.15
N PHE A 88 -8.18 -6.85 -13.48
CA PHE A 88 -8.39 -8.05 -14.29
C PHE A 88 -8.34 -7.69 -15.78
N VAL A 89 -7.63 -8.52 -16.55
CA VAL A 89 -7.53 -8.41 -18.01
C VAL A 89 -7.92 -9.75 -18.59
N THR A 90 -9.15 -9.87 -19.12
CA THR A 90 -9.70 -11.18 -19.50
C THR A 90 -10.74 -11.05 -20.60
N THR A 91 -11.04 -12.14 -21.30
CA THR A 91 -12.19 -12.26 -22.20
C THR A 91 -13.47 -12.67 -21.47
N HIS A 92 -13.38 -13.03 -20.19
CA HIS A 92 -14.44 -13.63 -19.37
C HIS A 92 -15.12 -12.61 -18.46
N SER A 93 -15.87 -11.67 -19.04
CA SER A 93 -16.59 -10.60 -18.31
C SER A 93 -17.68 -11.14 -17.35
N GLU A 94 -18.16 -12.35 -17.60
CA GLU A 94 -19.12 -13.06 -16.75
C GLU A 94 -18.58 -13.34 -15.33
N PHE A 95 -17.27 -13.35 -15.14
CA PHE A 95 -16.65 -13.55 -13.84
C PHE A 95 -16.55 -12.26 -12.98
N MET A 96 -16.88 -11.09 -13.54
CA MET A 96 -16.84 -9.83 -12.79
C MET A 96 -17.61 -9.89 -11.44
N PRO A 97 -18.83 -10.48 -11.35
CA PRO A 97 -19.53 -10.59 -10.07
C PRO A 97 -18.79 -11.45 -9.03
N LEU A 98 -17.95 -12.38 -9.47
CA LEU A 98 -17.19 -13.24 -8.55
C LEU A 98 -16.08 -12.47 -7.83
N THR A 99 -15.55 -11.39 -8.39
CA THR A 99 -14.54 -10.56 -7.75
C THR A 99 -15.03 -10.03 -6.39
N PHE A 100 -16.33 -9.71 -6.27
CA PHE A 100 -16.95 -9.33 -5.00
C PHE A 100 -17.00 -10.49 -4.00
N ARG A 101 -17.31 -11.71 -4.46
CA ARG A 101 -17.32 -12.91 -3.60
C ARG A 101 -15.93 -13.24 -3.06
N TYR A 102 -14.90 -13.07 -3.87
CA TYR A 102 -13.50 -13.26 -3.48
C TYR A 102 -12.94 -12.09 -2.65
N LYS A 103 -13.70 -10.98 -2.48
CA LYS A 103 -13.28 -9.78 -1.73
C LYS A 103 -11.93 -9.22 -2.20
N VAL A 104 -11.69 -9.27 -3.51
CA VAL A 104 -10.40 -8.84 -4.11
C VAL A 104 -10.26 -7.33 -4.15
N SER A 105 -11.38 -6.59 -4.19
CA SER A 105 -11.39 -5.12 -4.40
C SER A 105 -10.56 -4.71 -5.62
N ALA A 106 -10.89 -5.31 -6.78
CA ALA A 106 -10.23 -4.94 -8.03
C ALA A 106 -10.55 -3.48 -8.38
N LEU A 107 -9.55 -2.77 -8.91
CA LEU A 107 -9.71 -1.41 -9.41
C LEU A 107 -10.54 -1.41 -10.70
N ASP A 108 -10.25 -2.34 -11.59
CA ASP A 108 -10.81 -2.37 -12.92
C ASP A 108 -10.91 -3.78 -13.49
N PHE A 109 -11.68 -3.89 -14.57
CA PHE A 109 -11.91 -5.12 -15.32
C PHE A 109 -11.84 -4.81 -16.83
N ILE A 110 -10.72 -5.11 -17.45
CA ILE A 110 -10.43 -4.79 -18.86
C ILE A 110 -10.73 -5.99 -19.74
N ASP A 111 -11.65 -5.83 -20.70
CA ASP A 111 -11.95 -6.86 -21.67
C ASP A 111 -10.85 -6.92 -22.73
N LYS A 112 -10.25 -8.09 -22.96
CA LYS A 112 -9.25 -8.33 -24.01
C LYS A 112 -9.82 -8.12 -25.43
N ALA A 113 -11.14 -8.19 -25.62
CA ALA A 113 -11.80 -7.94 -26.90
C ALA A 113 -11.82 -6.44 -27.29
N LEU A 114 -11.49 -5.53 -26.39
CA LEU A 114 -11.39 -4.10 -26.70
C LEU A 114 -10.35 -3.84 -27.79
N GLY A 115 -10.66 -2.89 -28.68
CA GLY A 115 -9.68 -2.39 -29.65
C GLY A 115 -8.50 -1.69 -28.94
N ASP A 116 -7.33 -1.66 -29.58
CA ASP A 116 -6.07 -1.24 -28.96
C ASP A 116 -6.09 0.16 -28.36
N LEU A 117 -6.86 1.09 -28.92
CA LEU A 117 -6.99 2.43 -28.35
C LEU A 117 -7.68 2.41 -26.99
N HIS A 118 -8.83 1.76 -26.88
CA HIS A 118 -9.56 1.66 -25.61
C HIS A 118 -8.82 0.80 -24.59
N PHE A 119 -8.15 -0.26 -25.05
CA PHE A 119 -7.31 -1.08 -24.17
C PHE A 119 -6.13 -0.24 -23.61
N TYR A 120 -5.47 0.56 -24.44
CA TYR A 120 -4.43 1.50 -24.02
C TYR A 120 -4.94 2.49 -22.97
N GLU A 121 -6.10 3.14 -23.20
CA GLU A 121 -6.69 4.09 -22.28
C GLU A 121 -6.99 3.48 -20.91
N ARG A 122 -7.49 2.24 -20.86
CA ARG A 122 -7.79 1.53 -19.62
C ARG A 122 -6.51 1.15 -18.87
N VAL A 123 -5.50 0.63 -19.56
CA VAL A 123 -4.19 0.33 -18.96
C VAL A 123 -3.52 1.60 -18.45
N LYS A 124 -3.54 2.68 -19.23
CA LYS A 124 -3.04 3.99 -18.82
C LYS A 124 -3.73 4.49 -17.55
N SER A 125 -5.06 4.47 -17.52
CA SER A 125 -5.85 4.90 -16.34
C SER A 125 -5.50 4.10 -15.08
N ALA A 126 -5.29 2.78 -15.20
CA ALA A 126 -4.89 1.95 -14.06
C ALA A 126 -3.48 2.28 -13.55
N ILE A 127 -2.55 2.56 -14.45
CA ILE A 127 -1.18 2.98 -14.10
C ILE A 127 -1.21 4.36 -13.43
N GLU A 128 -1.92 5.34 -14.00
CA GLU A 128 -2.06 6.69 -13.45
C GLU A 128 -2.69 6.67 -12.07
N TYR A 129 -3.80 5.95 -11.89
CA TYR A 129 -4.45 5.77 -10.59
C TYR A 129 -3.48 5.20 -9.53
N THR A 130 -2.70 4.18 -9.92
CA THR A 130 -1.74 3.58 -8.99
C THR A 130 -0.59 4.53 -8.66
N LEU A 131 -0.15 5.34 -9.61
CA LEU A 131 0.85 6.38 -9.38
C LEU A 131 0.31 7.51 -8.51
N GLU A 132 -0.91 7.96 -8.72
CA GLU A 132 -1.58 8.96 -7.89
C GLU A 132 -1.77 8.44 -6.46
N LYS A 133 -2.27 7.22 -6.31
CA LYS A 133 -2.38 6.54 -5.03
C LYS A 133 -1.03 6.40 -4.34
N ASN A 134 0.02 6.09 -5.09
CA ASN A 134 1.40 6.03 -4.61
C ASN A 134 2.02 7.43 -4.43
N GLY A 135 1.71 8.38 -5.29
CA GLY A 135 2.17 9.76 -5.25
C GLY A 135 1.47 10.60 -4.19
N SER A 136 0.20 10.34 -3.92
CA SER A 136 -0.49 10.89 -2.75
C SER A 136 0.07 10.35 -1.43
N THR A 137 0.82 9.22 -1.49
CA THR A 137 1.52 8.63 -0.35
C THR A 137 2.99 9.07 -0.23
N VAL A 138 3.57 9.66 -1.27
CA VAL A 138 4.90 10.31 -1.18
C VAL A 138 4.69 11.83 -1.25
N ALA A 139 3.93 12.36 -0.31
CA ALA A 139 3.94 13.79 -0.05
C ALA A 139 5.40 14.23 0.13
N HIS A 140 5.76 15.44 -0.32
CA HIS A 140 7.04 16.08 0.00
C HIS A 140 7.37 16.03 1.49
N ASP A 141 6.36 15.73 2.32
CA ASP A 141 6.37 15.58 3.76
C ASP A 141 6.11 14.13 4.17
N SER A 142 7.12 13.28 4.10
CA SER A 142 7.05 11.88 4.53
C SER A 142 8.03 11.59 5.65
N PHE A 143 7.56 10.83 6.64
CA PHE A 143 8.42 10.17 7.62
C PHE A 143 9.25 9.11 6.89
N LYS A 144 10.57 9.17 7.06
CA LYS A 144 11.52 8.21 6.50
C LYS A 144 12.35 7.61 7.62
N PHE A 145 12.36 6.29 7.68
CA PHE A 145 13.18 5.56 8.64
C PHE A 145 13.89 4.42 7.93
N GLU A 146 15.21 4.36 8.07
CA GLU A 146 16.03 3.35 7.40
C GLU A 146 17.10 2.81 8.36
N THR A 147 17.17 1.48 8.42
CA THR A 147 18.23 0.73 9.10
C THR A 147 18.71 -0.39 8.18
N SER A 148 19.71 -1.15 8.60
CA SER A 148 20.14 -2.36 7.87
C SER A 148 19.05 -3.44 7.73
N LEU A 149 17.99 -3.38 8.56
CA LEU A 149 16.93 -4.38 8.64
C LEU A 149 15.55 -3.85 8.22
N SER A 150 15.38 -2.54 8.09
CA SER A 150 14.07 -1.93 7.81
C SER A 150 14.22 -0.65 7.02
N ARG A 151 13.38 -0.50 5.99
CA ARG A 151 13.18 0.76 5.28
C ARG A 151 11.70 1.08 5.25
N VAL A 152 11.31 2.19 5.88
CA VAL A 152 9.92 2.63 6.01
C VAL A 152 9.80 4.06 5.50
N GLN A 153 8.83 4.30 4.63
CA GLN A 153 8.48 5.63 4.16
C GLN A 153 6.96 5.76 4.12
N VAL A 154 6.40 6.70 4.90
CA VAL A 154 4.95 6.91 5.04
C VAL A 154 4.69 8.42 5.07
N PRO A 155 3.64 8.93 4.39
CA PRO A 155 3.22 10.32 4.51
C PRO A 155 3.03 10.70 5.98
N PHE A 156 3.63 11.81 6.41
CA PHE A 156 3.63 12.20 7.82
C PHE A 156 2.20 12.41 8.36
N ASN A 157 1.33 12.99 7.55
CA ASN A 157 -0.08 13.22 7.89
C ASN A 157 -0.91 11.95 8.09
N LYS A 158 -0.42 10.78 7.64
CA LYS A 158 -1.10 9.49 7.88
C LYS A 158 -0.68 8.83 9.19
N ILE A 159 0.42 9.22 9.80
CA ILE A 159 0.94 8.62 11.03
C ILE A 159 0.14 9.12 12.22
N LEU A 160 -0.40 8.18 13.01
CA LEU A 160 -1.09 8.47 14.26
C LEU A 160 -0.09 8.41 15.42
N TYR A 161 0.50 7.25 15.63
CA TYR A 161 1.48 7.03 16.69
C TYR A 161 2.33 5.79 16.46
N PHE A 162 3.37 5.66 17.25
CA PHE A 162 4.22 4.48 17.34
C PHE A 162 4.13 3.90 18.75
N GLU A 163 4.15 2.57 18.86
CA GLU A 163 4.27 1.86 20.12
C GLU A 163 5.39 0.83 20.11
N THR A 164 5.93 0.50 21.29
CA THR A 164 6.87 -0.61 21.43
C THR A 164 6.15 -1.92 21.16
N SER A 165 6.69 -2.75 20.23
CA SER A 165 6.16 -4.09 19.99
C SER A 165 6.45 -5.06 21.14
N PRO A 166 5.60 -6.09 21.35
CA PRO A 166 5.97 -7.26 22.15
C PRO A 166 7.19 -8.00 21.59
N THR A 167 7.44 -7.90 20.30
CA THR A 167 8.64 -8.47 19.65
C THR A 167 9.85 -7.60 19.95
N VAL A 168 10.90 -8.21 20.46
CA VAL A 168 12.14 -7.51 20.84
C VAL A 168 12.74 -6.74 19.66
N HIS A 169 13.20 -5.52 19.92
CA HIS A 169 13.79 -4.62 18.91
C HIS A 169 12.85 -4.16 17.80
N LYS A 170 11.54 -4.26 17.98
CA LYS A 170 10.56 -3.74 17.03
C LYS A 170 9.65 -2.68 17.60
N VAL A 171 9.14 -1.84 16.73
CA VAL A 171 8.06 -0.89 16.98
C VAL A 171 6.90 -1.18 16.03
N ILE A 172 5.71 -0.77 16.45
CA ILE A 172 4.51 -0.79 15.63
C ILE A 172 4.15 0.66 15.33
N MET A 173 4.05 1.00 14.05
CA MET A 173 3.50 2.26 13.58
C MET A 173 2.03 2.09 13.26
N HIS A 174 1.19 2.95 13.82
CA HIS A 174 -0.23 3.05 13.53
C HIS A 174 -0.45 4.23 12.61
N THR A 175 -1.10 3.99 11.49
CA THR A 175 -1.52 5.02 10.52
C THR A 175 -3.03 5.06 10.40
N VAL A 176 -3.56 6.01 9.65
CA VAL A 176 -5.01 6.07 9.37
C VAL A 176 -5.52 4.87 8.58
N ASP A 177 -4.63 4.19 7.82
CA ASP A 177 -5.00 3.13 6.88
C ASP A 177 -4.56 1.74 7.35
N GLU A 178 -3.42 1.65 8.05
CA GLU A 178 -2.77 0.37 8.34
C GLU A 178 -1.90 0.41 9.61
N ARG A 179 -1.50 -0.78 10.04
CA ARG A 179 -0.57 -1.01 11.15
C ARG A 179 0.67 -1.74 10.64
N LEU A 180 1.85 -1.18 10.89
CA LEU A 180 3.12 -1.67 10.38
C LEU A 180 4.09 -1.99 11.51
N GLU A 181 4.62 -3.22 11.57
CA GLU A 181 5.66 -3.61 12.53
C GLU A 181 7.01 -3.70 11.84
N PHE A 182 8.05 -3.05 12.40
CA PHE A 182 9.39 -3.05 11.84
C PHE A 182 10.48 -2.92 12.91
N TYR A 183 11.72 -3.26 12.54
CA TYR A 183 12.87 -3.16 13.44
C TYR A 183 13.26 -1.72 13.69
N ALA A 184 13.08 -1.25 14.92
CA ALA A 184 13.45 0.08 15.40
C ALA A 184 13.35 0.15 16.93
N GLY A 185 14.09 1.07 17.53
CA GLY A 185 13.89 1.48 18.91
C GLY A 185 12.94 2.69 19.01
N ILE A 186 12.04 2.70 19.99
CA ILE A 186 11.08 3.82 20.19
C ILE A 186 11.80 5.17 20.38
N SER A 187 13.01 5.16 20.92
CA SER A 187 13.84 6.36 21.09
C SER A 187 14.51 6.81 19.80
N GLU A 188 14.68 5.92 18.83
CA GLU A 188 15.17 6.24 17.49
C GLU A 188 14.07 6.91 16.69
N ILE A 189 12.84 6.41 16.79
CA ILE A 189 11.65 7.01 16.16
C ILE A 189 11.46 8.46 16.61
N GLU A 190 11.56 8.73 17.93
CA GLU A 190 11.42 10.10 18.48
C GLU A 190 12.45 11.08 17.84
N LYS A 191 13.64 10.59 17.48
CA LYS A 191 14.73 11.42 16.95
C LYS A 191 14.69 11.57 15.42
N THR A 192 13.94 10.71 14.73
CA THR A 192 13.90 10.69 13.27
C THR A 192 13.18 11.92 12.70
N ASP A 193 12.15 12.40 13.39
CA ASP A 193 11.39 13.59 12.98
C ASP A 193 11.06 14.44 14.20
N ASN A 194 11.43 15.72 14.18
CA ASN A 194 11.26 16.65 15.30
C ASN A 194 9.78 17.00 15.58
N ARG A 195 8.89 16.70 14.67
CA ARG A 195 7.43 16.86 14.84
C ARG A 195 6.83 15.78 15.73
N LEU A 196 7.44 14.60 15.77
CA LEU A 196 7.02 13.52 16.64
C LEU A 196 7.23 13.90 18.11
N TYR A 197 6.36 13.38 18.97
CA TYR A 197 6.41 13.66 20.40
C TYR A 197 6.31 12.38 21.22
N ARG A 198 7.30 12.14 22.09
CA ARG A 198 7.29 11.01 23.01
C ARG A 198 6.37 11.30 24.20
N CYS A 199 5.14 10.83 24.11
CA CYS A 199 4.10 11.04 25.11
C CYS A 199 4.15 10.03 26.29
N HIS A 200 4.80 8.86 26.08
CA HIS A 200 4.93 7.80 27.08
C HIS A 200 6.23 7.03 26.89
N LYS A 201 6.67 6.23 27.86
CA LYS A 201 7.85 5.37 27.72
C LYS A 201 7.76 4.42 26.52
N SER A 202 6.54 4.00 26.16
CA SER A 202 6.25 3.06 25.09
C SER A 202 5.55 3.68 23.87
N PHE A 203 5.25 5.01 23.88
CA PHE A 203 4.50 5.65 22.81
C PHE A 203 5.14 6.95 22.36
N VAL A 204 5.21 7.12 21.01
CA VAL A 204 5.55 8.36 20.32
C VAL A 204 4.37 8.72 19.43
N VAL A 205 3.85 9.92 19.53
CA VAL A 205 2.65 10.37 18.84
C VAL A 205 2.99 11.40 17.77
N ASN A 206 2.21 11.44 16.70
CA ASN A 206 2.14 12.59 15.80
C ASN A 206 1.12 13.59 16.38
N PRO A 207 1.55 14.76 16.88
CA PRO A 207 0.64 15.75 17.47
C PRO A 207 -0.40 16.31 16.49
N GLU A 208 -0.09 16.37 15.18
CA GLU A 208 -0.97 16.94 14.16
C GLU A 208 -2.26 16.12 13.94
N ASN A 209 -2.23 14.82 14.29
CA ASN A 209 -3.37 13.90 14.11
C ASN A 209 -4.14 13.63 15.41
N ILE A 210 -3.85 14.35 16.48
CA ILE A 210 -4.58 14.22 17.75
C ILE A 210 -5.97 14.86 17.61
N SER A 211 -7.04 14.07 17.76
CA SER A 211 -8.40 14.60 17.76
C SER A 211 -8.84 15.06 19.16
N LYS A 212 -8.44 14.34 20.21
CA LYS A 212 -8.84 14.63 21.60
C LYS A 212 -7.83 14.11 22.61
N ILE A 213 -7.71 14.82 23.73
CA ILE A 213 -6.93 14.38 24.90
C ILE A 213 -7.89 14.15 26.07
N ASP A 214 -7.98 12.91 26.52
CA ASP A 214 -8.68 12.52 27.73
C ASP A 214 -7.72 12.66 28.95
N LYS A 215 -7.93 13.70 29.77
CA LYS A 215 -7.07 13.99 30.89
C LYS A 215 -7.28 13.03 32.06
N GLU A 216 -8.51 12.56 32.24
CA GLU A 216 -8.91 11.69 33.33
C GLU A 216 -8.31 10.31 33.14
N ASN A 217 -8.48 9.74 31.95
CA ASN A 217 -7.97 8.41 31.60
C ASN A 217 -6.53 8.42 31.05
N LYS A 218 -5.93 9.61 30.88
CA LYS A 218 -4.56 9.79 30.32
C LYS A 218 -4.40 9.15 28.96
N LEU A 219 -5.37 9.37 28.08
CA LEU A 219 -5.39 8.87 26.72
C LEU A 219 -5.30 10.02 25.71
N ILE A 220 -4.62 9.75 24.62
CA ILE A 220 -4.67 10.52 23.37
C ILE A 220 -5.56 9.75 22.42
N LEU A 221 -6.57 10.40 21.84
CA LEU A 221 -7.52 9.80 20.90
C LEU A 221 -7.31 10.37 19.51
N PHE A 222 -7.57 9.54 18.51
CA PHE A 222 -7.48 9.86 17.09
C PHE A 222 -8.86 9.75 16.43
N GLU A 223 -9.03 10.36 15.26
CA GLU A 223 -10.31 10.31 14.51
C GLU A 223 -10.70 8.88 14.09
N THR A 224 -9.72 8.01 13.91
CA THR A 224 -9.93 6.59 13.60
C THR A 224 -10.56 5.78 14.75
N GLY A 225 -10.69 6.37 15.94
CA GLY A 225 -11.15 5.68 17.15
C GLY A 225 -10.03 4.99 17.92
N GLU A 226 -8.80 4.98 17.40
CA GLU A 226 -7.64 4.47 18.12
C GLU A 226 -7.20 5.41 19.24
N SER A 227 -6.42 4.89 20.20
CA SER A 227 -5.90 5.67 21.31
C SER A 227 -4.55 5.18 21.78
N CYS A 228 -3.75 6.07 22.38
CA CYS A 228 -2.51 5.71 23.05
C CYS A 228 -2.38 6.39 24.42
N LEU A 229 -1.53 5.82 25.30
CA LEU A 229 -1.31 6.32 26.64
C LEU A 229 -0.40 7.57 26.64
N VAL A 230 -0.69 8.52 27.51
CA VAL A 230 0.16 9.68 27.80
C VAL A 230 0.53 9.73 29.30
N SER A 231 1.81 9.95 29.60
CA SER A 231 2.23 10.11 30.99
C SER A 231 1.85 11.50 31.52
N LYS A 232 1.56 11.60 32.86
CA LYS A 232 1.17 12.85 33.52
C LYS A 232 2.17 14.00 33.28
N THR A 233 3.45 13.69 33.32
CA THR A 233 4.53 14.67 33.10
C THR A 233 4.62 15.16 31.65
N LYS A 234 4.34 14.29 30.67
CA LYS A 234 4.40 14.61 29.26
C LYS A 234 3.13 15.32 28.75
N LEU A 235 2.01 15.08 29.41
CA LEU A 235 0.72 15.71 29.07
C LEU A 235 0.77 17.24 29.08
N LYS A 236 1.42 17.83 30.09
CA LYS A 236 1.55 19.28 30.17
C LYS A 236 2.31 19.86 28.98
N LYS A 237 3.47 19.28 28.65
CA LYS A 237 4.29 19.73 27.52
C LYS A 237 3.62 19.49 26.18
N LEU A 238 2.85 18.39 26.04
CA LEU A 238 2.10 18.14 24.81
C LEU A 238 1.06 19.22 24.54
N LYS A 239 0.37 19.69 25.59
CA LYS A 239 -0.60 20.79 25.48
C LYS A 239 0.04 22.10 25.07
N GLU A 240 1.18 22.45 25.71
CA GLU A 240 1.94 23.64 25.34
C GLU A 240 2.37 23.60 23.85
N ARG A 241 2.58 22.39 23.27
CA ARG A 241 2.94 22.19 21.87
C ARG A 241 1.74 22.26 20.92
N LEU A 242 0.54 22.01 21.39
CA LEU A 242 -0.70 22.00 20.60
C LEU A 242 -1.47 23.32 20.71
N ASP A 243 -0.93 24.32 21.43
CA ASP A 243 -1.59 25.63 21.70
C ASP A 243 -3.01 25.50 22.30
N PHE A 244 -3.24 24.43 23.16
CA PHE A 244 -4.49 24.19 23.88
C PHE A 244 -4.45 24.71 25.34
#